data_77c9dc40a3a6cb39c1b9f4054e85786d
#
_entry.id   77c9dc40a3a6cb39c1b9f4054e85786d
#
_cell.length_a   1.000
_cell.length_b   1.000
_cell.length_c   1.000
_cell.angle_alpha   90.00
_cell.angle_beta   90.00
_cell.angle_gamma   90.00
#
_symmetry.space_group_name_H-M   'P 1'
#
loop_
_entity.id
_entity.type
_entity.pdbx_description
1 polymer ?
#
loop_
_entity_poly.entity_id
_entity_poly.type
_entity_poly.pdbx_seq_one_letter_code
_entity_poly.pdbx_strand_id
1 'polypeptide(L)'
;MTDHPSVAQLPLFPEPLLPPKTTRKKPSLHTYWRNTQDLPAWVRDSPTILRALELFGPLDWDGFPDRELQRNWGQSTLPYSALVVAELIRLNEDLASTKKLRRFLKEHPGFIWLLGFPLVPAPNHPLGFNPRASLPTQRHLNRLVRHLPNAALQFLLADSVRLIRAELHARKIPEVDCISLDTKHILAWVKENNPKAYVADRFNKAKQPAGDPDCRLGCKRRHNRVAMPATPSHNPVSAASVKVGEYHWGYGSGVVVAKIPDYGEFVLAELTQPFDHGDVTYFFPLMQQTEARLGYRPRYGTFDAAFDAWYVYAYFYRENDPSTALPLCPFPRKATTRPSNDSLHRQGSRSAPRA
;
A
#
# COMPACT_ATOMS: atom_id res chain seq x y z
N MET A 1 40.74 -49.35 43.70
CA MET A 1 40.09 -48.61 42.60
C MET A 1 38.61 -48.86 42.73
N THR A 2 37.89 -47.96 43.32
CA THR A 2 36.48 -48.05 43.58
C THR A 2 35.76 -47.21 42.52
N ASP A 3 35.09 -47.89 41.58
CA ASP A 3 34.25 -47.29 40.60
C ASP A 3 33.03 -46.67 41.32
N HIS A 4 32.94 -45.35 41.30
CA HIS A 4 31.72 -44.63 41.68
C HIS A 4 30.75 -44.64 40.48
N PRO A 5 29.51 -45.10 40.65
CA PRO A 5 28.50 -44.99 39.62
C PRO A 5 28.18 -43.53 39.33
N SER A 6 28.34 -43.15 38.07
CA SER A 6 27.91 -41.85 37.57
C SER A 6 26.40 -41.65 37.86
N VAL A 7 26.09 -40.70 38.73
CA VAL A 7 24.70 -40.27 38.96
C VAL A 7 24.23 -39.53 37.71
N ALA A 8 23.40 -40.17 36.91
CA ALA A 8 22.72 -39.53 35.79
C ALA A 8 21.89 -38.37 36.35
N GLN A 9 22.27 -37.12 36.06
CA GLN A 9 21.50 -35.95 36.36
C GLN A 9 20.16 -36.05 35.59
N LEU A 10 19.08 -36.33 36.32
CA LEU A 10 17.74 -36.19 35.78
C LEU A 10 17.52 -34.70 35.36
N PRO A 11 17.02 -34.44 34.16
CA PRO A 11 16.72 -33.05 33.76
C PRO A 11 15.75 -32.45 34.74
N LEU A 12 16.10 -31.27 35.24
CA LEU A 12 15.31 -30.50 36.26
C LEU A 12 13.91 -30.14 35.79
N PHE A 13 13.64 -30.25 34.52
CA PHE A 13 12.29 -30.08 33.93
C PHE A 13 12.05 -31.28 32.99
N PRO A 14 10.95 -32.00 33.11
CA PRO A 14 10.58 -32.96 32.06
C PRO A 14 10.52 -32.20 30.75
N GLU A 15 11.32 -32.63 29.78
CA GLU A 15 11.17 -32.06 28.42
C GLU A 15 9.69 -32.16 28.07
N PRO A 16 9.03 -31.01 27.76
CA PRO A 16 7.70 -31.11 27.22
C PRO A 16 7.84 -31.98 25.98
N LEU A 17 7.10 -33.06 25.90
CA LEU A 17 6.90 -33.87 24.70
C LEU A 17 6.21 -33.00 23.64
N LEU A 18 6.95 -32.03 23.15
CA LEU A 18 6.56 -31.30 21.94
C LEU A 18 6.71 -32.35 20.83
N PRO A 19 5.60 -32.65 20.12
CA PRO A 19 5.70 -33.51 18.96
C PRO A 19 6.78 -32.94 18.05
N PRO A 20 7.58 -33.79 17.40
CA PRO A 20 8.69 -33.36 16.54
C PRO A 20 8.11 -32.29 15.60
N LYS A 21 8.77 -31.11 15.55
CA LYS A 21 8.43 -30.05 14.61
C LYS A 21 8.52 -30.69 13.23
N THR A 22 7.41 -31.13 12.72
CA THR A 22 7.35 -31.59 11.33
C THR A 22 7.60 -30.33 10.51
N THR A 23 8.84 -30.14 10.10
CA THR A 23 9.23 -29.27 8.99
C THR A 23 8.62 -29.84 7.72
N ARG A 24 7.29 -29.83 7.68
CA ARG A 24 6.57 -30.20 6.48
C ARG A 24 6.77 -29.05 5.53
N LYS A 25 7.58 -29.27 4.48
CA LYS A 25 7.61 -28.35 3.34
C LYS A 25 6.17 -28.31 2.83
N LYS A 26 5.47 -27.24 3.17
CA LYS A 26 4.04 -27.13 2.88
C LYS A 26 3.92 -26.78 1.40
N PRO A 27 3.08 -27.48 0.62
CA PRO A 27 2.73 -27.03 -0.71
C PRO A 27 2.18 -25.61 -0.63
N SER A 28 2.54 -24.77 -1.60
CA SER A 28 2.05 -23.40 -1.67
C SER A 28 0.56 -23.34 -1.99
N LEU A 29 -0.08 -22.20 -1.75
CA LEU A 29 -1.45 -21.95 -2.19
C LEU A 29 -1.62 -22.23 -3.69
N HIS A 30 -0.60 -21.88 -4.49
CA HIS A 30 -0.57 -22.12 -5.92
C HIS A 30 -0.65 -23.63 -6.27
N THR A 31 0.08 -24.47 -5.54
CA THR A 31 0.02 -25.93 -5.71
C THR A 31 -1.39 -26.46 -5.43
N TYR A 32 -2.00 -26.05 -4.32
CA TYR A 32 -3.37 -26.47 -3.97
C TYR A 32 -4.44 -25.94 -4.93
N TRP A 33 -4.25 -24.74 -5.47
CA TRP A 33 -5.16 -24.20 -6.47
C TRP A 33 -5.16 -25.04 -7.76
N ARG A 34 -3.97 -25.51 -8.19
CA ARG A 34 -3.82 -26.38 -9.37
C ARG A 34 -4.37 -27.78 -9.15
N ASN A 35 -4.25 -28.28 -7.94
CA ASN A 35 -4.70 -29.63 -7.61
C ASN A 35 -5.43 -29.67 -6.27
N THR A 36 -6.73 -29.37 -6.32
CA THR A 36 -7.60 -29.35 -5.14
C THR A 36 -7.81 -30.76 -4.55
N GLN A 37 -7.52 -31.84 -5.30
CA GLN A 37 -7.63 -33.22 -4.82
C GLN A 37 -6.63 -33.53 -3.72
N ASP A 38 -5.49 -32.84 -3.67
CA ASP A 38 -4.49 -32.98 -2.62
C ASP A 38 -4.90 -32.35 -1.28
N LEU A 39 -6.02 -31.62 -1.25
CA LEU A 39 -6.56 -31.07 -0.04
C LEU A 39 -7.25 -32.15 0.82
N PRO A 40 -7.10 -32.08 2.16
CA PRO A 40 -7.93 -32.88 3.06
C PRO A 40 -9.42 -32.68 2.76
N ALA A 41 -10.24 -33.73 2.87
CA ALA A 41 -11.64 -33.67 2.54
C ALA A 41 -12.38 -32.49 3.24
N TRP A 42 -12.14 -32.32 4.54
CA TRP A 42 -12.76 -31.24 5.32
C TRP A 42 -12.33 -29.81 4.93
N VAL A 43 -11.24 -29.65 4.17
CA VAL A 43 -10.83 -28.38 3.53
C VAL A 43 -11.48 -28.26 2.17
N ARG A 44 -11.41 -29.32 1.38
CA ARG A 44 -11.97 -29.39 0.03
C ARG A 44 -13.48 -29.24 -0.01
N ASP A 45 -14.19 -29.73 1.00
CA ASP A 45 -15.65 -29.66 1.08
C ASP A 45 -16.16 -28.30 1.59
N SER A 46 -15.27 -27.31 1.78
CA SER A 46 -15.62 -25.95 2.21
C SER A 46 -15.70 -24.99 1.01
N PRO A 47 -16.91 -24.55 0.59
CA PRO A 47 -17.08 -23.61 -0.53
C PRO A 47 -16.34 -22.28 -0.30
N THR A 48 -16.30 -21.79 0.94
CA THR A 48 -15.61 -20.55 1.32
C THR A 48 -14.10 -20.65 1.07
N ILE A 49 -13.50 -21.82 1.37
CA ILE A 49 -12.07 -22.03 1.15
C ILE A 49 -11.77 -22.18 -0.33
N LEU A 50 -12.60 -22.91 -1.08
CA LEU A 50 -12.43 -23.06 -2.53
C LEU A 50 -12.51 -21.72 -3.24
N ARG A 51 -13.48 -20.87 -2.90
CA ARG A 51 -13.60 -19.51 -3.42
C ARG A 51 -12.35 -18.67 -3.13
N ALA A 52 -11.80 -18.75 -1.93
CA ALA A 52 -10.56 -18.04 -1.61
C ALA A 52 -9.35 -18.58 -2.38
N LEU A 53 -9.30 -19.89 -2.64
CA LEU A 53 -8.28 -20.49 -3.51
C LEU A 53 -8.41 -20.02 -4.96
N GLU A 54 -9.61 -19.91 -5.50
CA GLU A 54 -9.86 -19.35 -6.84
C GLU A 54 -9.36 -17.91 -6.96
N LEU A 55 -9.58 -17.09 -5.91
CA LEU A 55 -9.18 -15.68 -5.90
C LEU A 55 -7.68 -15.48 -5.70
N PHE A 56 -7.07 -16.20 -4.78
CA PHE A 56 -5.70 -15.92 -4.32
C PHE A 56 -4.68 -16.98 -4.77
N GLY A 57 -5.15 -18.16 -5.19
CA GLY A 57 -4.29 -19.26 -5.64
C GLY A 57 -3.49 -18.98 -6.90
N PRO A 58 -4.00 -18.19 -7.90
CA PRO A 58 -3.26 -17.83 -9.11
C PRO A 58 -2.00 -17.01 -8.88
N LEU A 59 -1.89 -16.29 -7.74
CA LEU A 59 -0.72 -15.50 -7.41
C LEU A 59 0.52 -16.38 -7.19
N ASP A 60 1.69 -15.85 -7.50
CA ASP A 60 2.96 -16.54 -7.35
C ASP A 60 3.40 -16.60 -5.88
N TRP A 61 2.87 -17.58 -5.16
CA TRP A 61 3.25 -17.84 -3.77
C TRP A 61 4.60 -18.54 -3.62
N ASP A 62 5.13 -19.14 -4.68
CA ASP A 62 6.44 -19.79 -4.68
C ASP A 62 7.56 -18.75 -4.78
N GLY A 63 7.37 -17.72 -5.60
CA GLY A 63 8.27 -16.57 -5.69
C GLY A 63 8.03 -15.50 -4.61
N PHE A 64 6.99 -15.63 -3.79
CA PHE A 64 6.66 -14.64 -2.76
C PHE A 64 7.80 -14.49 -1.74
N PRO A 65 8.27 -13.27 -1.42
CA PRO A 65 9.36 -13.00 -0.49
C PRO A 65 8.94 -13.26 0.97
N ASP A 66 8.75 -14.52 1.31
CA ASP A 66 8.39 -14.93 2.65
C ASP A 66 9.61 -14.82 3.59
N ARG A 67 9.35 -14.77 4.86
CA ARG A 67 10.44 -14.75 5.83
C ARG A 67 10.92 -16.16 6.14
N GLU A 68 12.19 -16.25 6.51
CA GLU A 68 12.74 -17.50 7.03
C GLU A 68 12.02 -17.95 8.31
N LEU A 69 11.54 -19.18 8.31
CA LEU A 69 10.81 -19.76 9.43
C LEU A 69 11.77 -20.40 10.46
N GLN A 70 13.05 -20.48 10.15
CA GLN A 70 14.07 -21.13 10.98
C GLN A 70 14.51 -20.22 12.13
N ARG A 71 13.73 -20.25 13.22
CA ARG A 71 14.21 -19.84 14.53
C ARG A 71 14.20 -21.06 15.45
N ASN A 72 15.37 -21.45 15.90
CA ASN A 72 15.53 -22.57 16.84
C ASN A 72 15.04 -22.24 18.27
N TRP A 73 14.66 -20.98 18.52
CA TRP A 73 14.32 -20.48 19.85
C TRP A 73 13.01 -19.65 19.81
N GLY A 74 12.18 -19.86 20.82
CA GLY A 74 10.99 -19.05 21.04
C GLY A 74 9.72 -19.53 20.32
N GLN A 75 8.72 -18.63 20.24
CA GLN A 75 7.42 -18.93 19.62
C GLN A 75 7.58 -19.14 18.10
N SER A 76 6.84 -20.09 17.54
CA SER A 76 6.82 -20.38 16.11
C SER A 76 6.61 -19.11 15.28
N THR A 77 7.48 -18.93 14.30
CA THR A 77 7.40 -17.78 13.38
C THR A 77 6.26 -18.00 12.39
N LEU A 78 5.44 -16.97 12.19
CA LEU A 78 4.38 -17.00 11.18
C LEU A 78 4.92 -16.54 9.83
N PRO A 79 4.63 -17.24 8.73
CA PRO A 79 5.01 -16.77 7.40
C PRO A 79 4.29 -15.48 7.04
N TYR A 80 4.93 -14.61 6.28
CA TYR A 80 4.29 -13.39 5.77
C TYR A 80 3.15 -13.72 4.83
N SER A 81 3.29 -14.75 4.00
CA SER A 81 2.23 -15.25 3.12
C SER A 81 0.94 -15.56 3.87
N ALA A 82 1.02 -16.26 5.01
CA ALA A 82 -0.16 -16.55 5.83
C ALA A 82 -0.84 -15.27 6.34
N LEU A 83 -0.05 -14.26 6.73
CA LEU A 83 -0.58 -13.00 7.24
C LEU A 83 -1.23 -12.18 6.13
N VAL A 84 -0.58 -12.11 4.97
CA VAL A 84 -1.08 -11.33 3.83
C VAL A 84 -2.37 -11.93 3.30
N VAL A 85 -2.42 -13.25 3.08
CA VAL A 85 -3.66 -13.90 2.61
C VAL A 85 -4.77 -13.78 3.65
N ALA A 86 -4.47 -13.88 4.94
CA ALA A 86 -5.46 -13.65 5.98
C ALA A 86 -6.04 -12.21 5.92
N GLU A 87 -5.22 -11.21 5.64
CA GLU A 87 -5.68 -9.82 5.45
C GLU A 87 -6.45 -9.64 4.14
N LEU A 88 -6.05 -10.30 3.05
CA LEU A 88 -6.82 -10.31 1.80
C LEU A 88 -8.20 -10.95 2.00
N ILE A 89 -8.29 -12.05 2.75
CA ILE A 89 -9.57 -12.65 3.16
C ILE A 89 -10.37 -11.66 4.00
N ARG A 90 -9.73 -10.94 4.94
CA ARG A 90 -10.41 -9.93 5.77
C ARG A 90 -11.07 -8.85 4.92
N LEU A 91 -10.38 -8.39 3.89
CA LEU A 91 -10.89 -7.38 2.95
C LEU A 91 -12.00 -7.95 2.06
N ASN A 92 -11.81 -9.14 1.52
CA ASN A 92 -12.78 -9.78 0.63
C ASN A 92 -14.11 -10.12 1.32
N GLU A 93 -14.04 -10.53 2.60
CA GLU A 93 -15.20 -10.88 3.41
C GLU A 93 -15.77 -9.67 4.21
N ASP A 94 -15.34 -8.44 3.90
CA ASP A 94 -15.74 -7.19 4.57
C ASP A 94 -15.64 -7.25 6.10
N LEU A 95 -14.60 -7.87 6.62
CA LEU A 95 -14.41 -8.02 8.06
C LEU A 95 -13.76 -6.75 8.63
N ALA A 96 -14.51 -5.90 9.29
CA ALA A 96 -14.11 -4.57 9.75
C ALA A 96 -12.93 -4.54 10.74
N SER A 97 -12.46 -5.67 11.26
CA SER A 97 -11.37 -5.71 12.24
C SER A 97 -10.65 -7.05 12.30
N THR A 98 -9.41 -7.03 12.75
CA THR A 98 -8.61 -8.23 13.04
C THR A 98 -9.29 -9.16 14.07
N LYS A 99 -10.13 -8.60 14.98
CA LYS A 99 -10.93 -9.41 15.89
C LYS A 99 -11.97 -10.23 15.13
N LYS A 100 -12.65 -9.63 14.13
CA LYS A 100 -13.62 -10.33 13.27
C LYS A 100 -12.89 -11.34 12.38
N LEU A 101 -11.74 -10.99 11.78
CA LEU A 101 -10.91 -11.93 11.04
C LEU A 101 -10.55 -13.15 11.88
N ARG A 102 -10.05 -12.94 13.09
CA ARG A 102 -9.67 -14.04 13.99
C ARG A 102 -10.85 -14.93 14.37
N ARG A 103 -12.05 -14.36 14.49
CA ARG A 103 -13.29 -15.13 14.69
C ARG A 103 -13.62 -15.96 13.46
N PHE A 104 -13.61 -15.35 12.29
CA PHE A 104 -13.85 -16.00 11.00
C PHE A 104 -12.91 -17.19 10.76
N LEU A 105 -11.61 -17.01 10.99
CA LEU A 105 -10.63 -18.09 10.86
C LEU A 105 -10.88 -19.26 11.84
N LYS A 106 -11.45 -19.02 13.03
CA LYS A 106 -11.86 -20.08 13.96
C LYS A 106 -13.11 -20.84 13.49
N GLU A 107 -14.02 -20.14 12.86
CA GLU A 107 -15.25 -20.70 12.29
C GLU A 107 -14.94 -21.49 11.00
N HIS A 108 -13.85 -21.12 10.31
CA HIS A 108 -13.34 -21.78 9.10
C HIS A 108 -11.90 -22.32 9.30
N PRO A 109 -11.70 -23.35 10.13
CA PRO A 109 -10.36 -23.80 10.52
C PRO A 109 -9.52 -24.33 9.36
N GLY A 110 -10.13 -24.66 8.24
CA GLY A 110 -9.43 -25.01 7.01
C GLY A 110 -8.50 -23.90 6.52
N PHE A 111 -8.82 -22.64 6.74
CA PHE A 111 -7.89 -21.54 6.45
C PHE A 111 -6.65 -21.58 7.33
N ILE A 112 -6.78 -21.95 8.61
CA ILE A 112 -5.62 -22.05 9.51
C ILE A 112 -4.61 -23.07 8.96
N TRP A 113 -5.14 -24.17 8.49
CA TRP A 113 -4.32 -25.23 7.89
C TRP A 113 -3.76 -24.81 6.53
N LEU A 114 -4.62 -24.28 5.63
CA LEU A 114 -4.26 -23.91 4.26
C LEU A 114 -3.20 -22.80 4.23
N LEU A 115 -3.37 -21.76 5.05
CA LEU A 115 -2.47 -20.61 5.08
C LEU A 115 -1.13 -20.90 5.78
N GLY A 116 -0.98 -22.05 6.46
CA GLY A 116 0.27 -22.43 7.09
C GLY A 116 0.50 -21.83 8.46
N PHE A 117 -0.57 -21.50 9.18
CA PHE A 117 -0.43 -21.21 10.60
C PHE A 117 0.12 -22.43 11.36
N PRO A 118 0.98 -22.24 12.38
CA PRO A 118 1.45 -23.33 13.22
C PRO A 118 0.27 -24.03 13.89
N LEU A 119 0.12 -25.32 13.65
CA LEU A 119 -0.98 -26.10 14.22
C LEU A 119 -0.60 -26.59 15.61
N VAL A 120 -1.44 -26.34 16.59
CA VAL A 120 -1.33 -26.91 17.94
C VAL A 120 -2.04 -28.25 17.95
N PRO A 121 -1.32 -29.38 18.08
CA PRO A 121 -1.93 -30.71 18.06
C PRO A 121 -2.99 -30.89 19.15
N ALA A 122 -4.10 -31.50 18.79
CA ALA A 122 -5.17 -31.86 19.70
C ALA A 122 -5.78 -33.21 19.26
N PRO A 123 -5.25 -34.36 19.75
CA PRO A 123 -5.65 -35.70 19.29
C PRO A 123 -7.16 -35.96 19.41
N ASN A 124 -7.79 -35.36 20.41
CA ASN A 124 -9.23 -35.51 20.65
C ASN A 124 -10.10 -34.53 19.83
N HIS A 125 -9.48 -33.65 19.03
CA HIS A 125 -10.24 -32.72 18.19
C HIS A 125 -10.46 -33.35 16.81
N PRO A 126 -11.67 -33.24 16.20
CA PRO A 126 -11.97 -33.85 14.90
C PRO A 126 -10.98 -33.50 13.77
N LEU A 127 -10.34 -32.32 13.86
CA LEU A 127 -9.37 -31.83 12.88
C LEU A 127 -7.93 -32.22 13.22
N GLY A 128 -7.68 -32.93 14.33
CA GLY A 128 -6.33 -33.28 14.82
C GLY A 128 -5.55 -32.09 15.43
N PHE A 129 -6.10 -30.88 15.44
CA PHE A 129 -5.50 -29.69 16.04
C PHE A 129 -6.54 -28.76 16.67
N ASN A 130 -6.08 -27.88 17.57
CA ASN A 130 -6.92 -26.87 18.21
C ASN A 130 -6.90 -25.56 17.42
N PRO A 131 -7.99 -25.18 16.70
CA PRO A 131 -8.03 -23.97 15.89
C PRO A 131 -7.79 -22.68 16.70
N ARG A 132 -8.29 -22.63 17.93
CA ARG A 132 -8.15 -21.43 18.79
C ARG A 132 -6.71 -21.24 19.25
N ALA A 133 -6.02 -22.31 19.61
CA ALA A 133 -4.65 -22.28 20.07
C ALA A 133 -3.65 -22.07 18.91
N SER A 134 -3.99 -22.52 17.71
CA SER A 134 -3.18 -22.36 16.50
C SER A 134 -3.14 -20.94 15.96
N LEU A 135 -4.09 -20.09 16.32
CA LEU A 135 -4.12 -18.70 15.91
C LEU A 135 -3.41 -17.79 16.91
N PRO A 136 -2.59 -16.82 16.44
CA PRO A 136 -1.99 -15.82 17.30
C PRO A 136 -3.05 -15.01 18.06
N THR A 137 -2.67 -14.42 19.18
CA THR A 137 -3.55 -13.45 19.86
C THR A 137 -3.81 -12.25 18.95
N GLN A 138 -4.93 -11.57 19.13
CA GLN A 138 -5.26 -10.36 18.35
C GLN A 138 -4.14 -9.31 18.43
N ARG A 139 -3.58 -9.09 19.62
CA ARG A 139 -2.47 -8.13 19.82
C ARG A 139 -1.23 -8.53 19.02
N HIS A 140 -0.91 -9.83 19.01
CA HIS A 140 0.24 -10.35 18.24
C HIS A 140 -0.01 -10.23 16.74
N LEU A 141 -1.21 -10.59 16.27
CA LEU A 141 -1.57 -10.46 14.86
C LEU A 141 -1.49 -9.01 14.37
N ASN A 142 -2.05 -8.06 15.12
CA ASN A 142 -1.93 -6.64 14.82
C ASN A 142 -0.47 -6.16 14.74
N ARG A 143 0.38 -6.65 15.66
CA ARG A 143 1.81 -6.32 15.64
C ARG A 143 2.49 -6.88 14.38
N LEU A 144 2.20 -8.11 14.01
CA LEU A 144 2.79 -8.75 12.84
C LEU A 144 2.39 -8.04 11.53
N VAL A 145 1.11 -7.69 11.38
CA VAL A 145 0.61 -6.95 10.21
C VAL A 145 1.30 -5.59 10.07
N ARG A 146 1.55 -4.89 11.18
CA ARG A 146 2.28 -3.60 11.16
C ARG A 146 3.74 -3.73 10.72
N HIS A 147 4.33 -4.91 10.84
CA HIS A 147 5.73 -5.18 10.47
C HIS A 147 5.86 -5.99 9.16
N LEU A 148 4.78 -6.09 8.40
CA LEU A 148 4.88 -6.67 7.06
C LEU A 148 5.77 -5.78 6.18
N PRO A 149 6.78 -6.34 5.51
CA PRO A 149 7.62 -5.55 4.63
C PRO A 149 6.83 -5.11 3.40
N ASN A 150 6.96 -3.83 3.04
CA ASN A 150 6.29 -3.29 1.86
C ASN A 150 6.68 -4.05 0.58
N ALA A 151 7.91 -4.54 0.49
CA ALA A 151 8.39 -5.33 -0.65
C ALA A 151 7.50 -6.56 -0.93
N ALA A 152 6.96 -7.21 0.11
CA ALA A 152 6.04 -8.34 -0.04
C ALA A 152 4.70 -7.93 -0.66
N LEU A 153 4.18 -6.75 -0.29
CA LEU A 153 2.95 -6.21 -0.87
C LEU A 153 3.16 -5.74 -2.31
N GLN A 154 4.30 -5.09 -2.59
CA GLN A 154 4.67 -4.67 -3.94
C GLN A 154 4.90 -5.85 -4.89
N PHE A 155 5.42 -6.98 -4.37
CA PHE A 155 5.54 -8.22 -5.13
C PHE A 155 4.17 -8.72 -5.59
N LEU A 156 3.19 -8.79 -4.68
CA LEU A 156 1.83 -9.25 -5.03
C LEU A 156 1.13 -8.29 -6.01
N LEU A 157 1.31 -6.99 -5.83
CA LEU A 157 0.79 -6.02 -6.79
C LEU A 157 1.43 -6.21 -8.18
N ALA A 158 2.74 -6.42 -8.25
CA ALA A 158 3.42 -6.70 -9.52
C ALA A 158 2.92 -8.01 -10.15
N ASP A 159 2.73 -9.05 -9.35
CA ASP A 159 2.23 -10.33 -9.83
C ASP A 159 0.76 -10.26 -10.27
N SER A 160 -0.09 -9.50 -9.60
CA SER A 160 -1.47 -9.25 -10.04
C SER A 160 -1.51 -8.55 -11.41
N VAL A 161 -0.63 -7.57 -11.64
CA VAL A 161 -0.49 -6.91 -12.96
C VAL A 161 -0.04 -7.92 -14.02
N ARG A 162 0.91 -8.79 -13.70
CA ARG A 162 1.36 -9.88 -14.60
C ARG A 162 0.20 -10.79 -15.01
N LEU A 163 -0.63 -11.21 -14.04
CA LEU A 163 -1.79 -12.07 -14.30
C LEU A 163 -2.82 -11.37 -15.18
N ILE A 164 -3.14 -10.10 -14.86
CA ILE A 164 -4.09 -9.31 -15.66
C ILE A 164 -3.60 -9.18 -17.12
N ARG A 165 -2.30 -8.84 -17.29
CA ARG A 165 -1.73 -8.74 -18.63
C ARG A 165 -1.80 -10.05 -19.41
N ALA A 166 -1.48 -11.17 -18.76
CA ALA A 166 -1.58 -12.49 -19.39
C ALA A 166 -3.00 -12.79 -19.86
N GLU A 167 -4.01 -12.45 -19.04
CA GLU A 167 -5.42 -12.64 -19.39
C GLU A 167 -5.87 -11.72 -20.52
N LEU A 168 -5.47 -10.44 -20.50
CA LEU A 168 -5.76 -9.49 -21.59
C LEU A 168 -5.16 -9.96 -22.92
N HIS A 169 -3.91 -10.41 -22.89
CA HIS A 169 -3.25 -10.97 -24.06
C HIS A 169 -3.96 -12.22 -24.59
N ALA A 170 -4.35 -13.15 -23.72
CA ALA A 170 -5.09 -14.35 -24.09
C ALA A 170 -6.43 -14.02 -24.75
N ARG A 171 -7.09 -12.93 -24.33
CA ARG A 171 -8.34 -12.41 -24.90
C ARG A 171 -8.15 -11.51 -26.11
N LYS A 172 -6.91 -11.27 -26.55
CA LYS A 172 -6.57 -10.36 -27.66
C LYS A 172 -7.04 -8.91 -27.41
N ILE A 173 -7.08 -8.49 -26.16
CA ILE A 173 -7.39 -7.12 -25.77
C ILE A 173 -6.13 -6.28 -25.92
N PRO A 174 -6.22 -5.05 -26.46
CA PRO A 174 -5.08 -4.15 -26.62
C PRO A 174 -4.34 -3.90 -25.29
N GLU A 175 -3.04 -3.67 -25.40
CA GLU A 175 -2.23 -3.27 -24.26
C GLU A 175 -2.72 -1.95 -23.66
N VAL A 176 -2.35 -1.71 -22.39
CA VAL A 176 -2.71 -0.50 -21.66
C VAL A 176 -1.95 0.70 -22.22
N ASP A 177 -2.62 1.54 -22.99
CA ASP A 177 -2.02 2.75 -23.58
C ASP A 177 -2.23 4.01 -22.74
N CYS A 178 -3.32 4.08 -21.96
CA CYS A 178 -3.69 5.22 -21.15
C CYS A 178 -3.75 4.87 -19.67
N ILE A 179 -3.12 5.71 -18.87
CA ILE A 179 -3.10 5.59 -17.40
C ILE A 179 -3.65 6.85 -16.75
N SER A 180 -4.13 6.70 -15.53
CA SER A 180 -4.48 7.81 -14.63
C SER A 180 -3.62 7.72 -13.38
N LEU A 181 -3.18 8.87 -12.85
CA LEU A 181 -2.50 8.96 -11.57
C LEU A 181 -3.24 9.99 -10.70
N ASP A 182 -3.52 9.59 -9.49
CA ASP A 182 -4.11 10.47 -8.46
C ASP A 182 -3.50 10.16 -7.11
N THR A 183 -3.60 11.12 -6.18
CA THR A 183 -3.12 10.97 -4.81
C THR A 183 -4.25 11.04 -3.82
N LYS A 184 -4.21 10.19 -2.82
CA LYS A 184 -5.17 10.14 -1.73
C LYS A 184 -4.49 10.36 -0.38
N HIS A 185 -5.08 11.20 0.45
CA HIS A 185 -4.59 11.41 1.81
C HIS A 185 -5.07 10.32 2.75
N ILE A 186 -4.16 9.82 3.58
CA ILE A 186 -4.40 8.80 4.61
C ILE A 186 -4.09 9.42 5.96
N LEU A 187 -5.10 9.51 6.83
CA LEU A 187 -4.91 10.03 8.18
C LEU A 187 -4.21 8.99 9.05
N ALA A 188 -3.14 9.40 9.73
CA ALA A 188 -2.51 8.57 10.75
C ALA A 188 -3.45 8.38 11.94
N TRP A 189 -3.41 7.19 12.52
CA TRP A 189 -4.21 6.87 13.70
C TRP A 189 -3.54 7.37 14.99
N VAL A 190 -3.49 8.70 15.15
CA VAL A 190 -2.85 9.39 16.27
C VAL A 190 -3.84 10.29 17.01
N LYS A 191 -3.56 10.56 18.29
CA LYS A 191 -4.43 11.42 19.11
C LYS A 191 -4.51 12.86 18.60
N GLU A 192 -3.47 13.32 17.93
CA GLU A 192 -3.35 14.65 17.32
C GLU A 192 -4.43 14.87 16.23
N ASN A 193 -4.82 13.81 15.53
CA ASN A 193 -5.90 13.85 14.54
C ASN A 193 -7.31 13.69 15.15
N ASN A 194 -7.40 13.28 16.42
CA ASN A 194 -8.70 13.11 17.07
C ASN A 194 -9.23 14.44 17.60
N PRO A 195 -10.32 15.00 17.04
CA PRO A 195 -10.86 16.30 17.48
C PRO A 195 -11.36 16.27 18.93
N LYS A 196 -11.69 15.09 19.46
CA LYS A 196 -12.17 14.90 20.84
C LYS A 196 -11.04 14.86 21.87
N ALA A 197 -9.79 14.67 21.44
CA ALA A 197 -8.65 14.64 22.33
C ALA A 197 -8.08 16.05 22.51
N TYR A 198 -7.80 16.44 23.77
CA TYR A 198 -7.03 17.65 24.01
C TYR A 198 -5.54 17.37 23.75
N VAL A 199 -4.98 18.09 22.79
CA VAL A 199 -3.54 18.06 22.46
C VAL A 199 -3.09 19.50 22.24
N ALA A 200 -2.20 20.01 23.09
CA ALA A 200 -1.62 21.33 22.91
C ALA A 200 -0.76 21.34 21.64
N ASP A 201 -0.92 22.39 20.83
CA ASP A 201 -0.18 22.57 19.56
C ASP A 201 -0.23 21.34 18.62
N ARG A 202 -1.39 20.70 18.51
CA ARG A 202 -1.58 19.45 17.74
C ARG A 202 -1.04 19.48 16.31
N PHE A 203 -0.91 20.65 15.72
CA PHE A 203 -0.40 20.83 14.34
C PHE A 203 0.98 21.49 14.31
N ASN A 204 1.76 21.35 15.36
CA ASN A 204 3.14 21.80 15.39
C ASN A 204 4.05 20.74 14.74
N LYS A 205 4.65 21.07 13.60
CA LYS A 205 5.56 20.18 12.86
C LYS A 205 6.75 19.68 13.67
N ALA A 206 7.19 20.46 14.68
CA ALA A 206 8.29 20.04 15.54
C ALA A 206 7.89 18.98 16.60
N LYS A 207 6.59 18.75 16.78
CA LYS A 207 6.06 17.80 17.77
C LYS A 207 5.52 16.54 17.07
N GLN A 208 6.42 15.62 16.71
CA GLN A 208 6.06 14.35 16.08
C GLN A 208 5.14 13.50 16.98
N PRO A 209 4.00 12.99 16.48
CA PRO A 209 3.14 12.08 17.24
C PRO A 209 3.86 10.80 17.66
N ALA A 210 3.86 10.50 18.97
CA ALA A 210 4.50 9.29 19.50
C ALA A 210 3.81 7.98 19.03
N GLY A 211 2.52 8.07 18.63
CA GLY A 211 1.75 6.92 18.17
C GLY A 211 2.10 6.44 16.77
N ASP A 212 2.71 7.32 15.97
CA ASP A 212 3.12 7.05 14.59
C ASP A 212 4.30 7.96 14.24
N PRO A 213 5.55 7.50 14.41
CA PRO A 213 6.75 8.31 14.20
C PRO A 213 7.03 8.60 12.72
N ASP A 214 6.43 7.84 11.81
CA ASP A 214 6.69 7.94 10.38
C ASP A 214 5.74 8.90 9.67
N CYS A 215 4.57 9.21 10.26
CA CYS A 215 3.63 10.17 9.69
C CYS A 215 4.21 11.60 9.68
N ARG A 216 3.72 12.46 8.80
CA ARG A 216 4.09 13.88 8.76
C ARG A 216 2.84 14.75 8.72
N LEU A 217 3.01 16.01 9.16
CA LEU A 217 1.96 17.00 9.11
C LEU A 217 1.85 17.56 7.69
N GLY A 218 0.71 17.36 7.07
CA GLY A 218 0.37 17.94 5.80
C GLY A 218 -0.86 18.83 5.87
N CYS A 219 -1.15 19.51 4.76
CA CYS A 219 -2.29 20.41 4.61
C CYS A 219 -3.06 20.04 3.34
N LYS A 220 -4.31 19.63 3.51
CA LYS A 220 -5.24 19.51 2.39
C LYS A 220 -5.90 20.84 2.15
N ARG A 221 -5.64 21.48 1.02
CA ARG A 221 -6.32 22.72 0.61
C ARG A 221 -7.75 22.40 0.20
N ARG A 222 -8.73 23.13 0.73
CA ARG A 222 -10.14 22.94 0.36
C ARG A 222 -10.45 23.44 -1.05
N HIS A 223 -9.75 24.50 -1.51
CA HIS A 223 -9.96 25.11 -2.81
C HIS A 223 -8.63 25.56 -3.40
N ASN A 224 -8.40 25.23 -4.66
CA ASN A 224 -7.25 25.72 -5.43
C ASN A 224 -7.40 27.18 -5.91
N ARG A 225 -8.54 27.82 -5.65
CA ARG A 225 -8.78 29.20 -6.04
C ARG A 225 -8.61 30.13 -4.84
N VAL A 226 -7.75 31.13 -4.99
CA VAL A 226 -7.75 32.31 -4.13
C VAL A 226 -9.10 32.99 -4.33
N ALA A 227 -9.92 33.11 -3.30
CA ALA A 227 -11.14 33.88 -3.39
C ALA A 227 -10.75 35.35 -3.63
N MET A 228 -10.97 35.84 -4.84
CA MET A 228 -10.87 37.27 -5.14
C MET A 228 -11.93 37.99 -4.29
N PRO A 229 -11.56 39.08 -3.60
CA PRO A 229 -12.55 39.88 -2.91
C PRO A 229 -13.60 40.41 -3.90
N ALA A 230 -14.87 40.27 -3.56
CA ALA A 230 -15.99 40.63 -4.43
C ALA A 230 -16.11 42.14 -4.74
N THR A 231 -15.34 42.98 -4.06
CA THR A 231 -15.33 44.43 -4.25
C THR A 231 -13.90 44.99 -4.09
N PRO A 232 -13.44 45.87 -4.99
CA PRO A 232 -12.20 46.59 -4.79
C PRO A 232 -12.35 47.57 -3.62
N SER A 233 -11.84 47.21 -2.45
CA SER A 233 -11.74 48.17 -1.34
C SER A 233 -10.45 48.95 -1.50
N HIS A 234 -10.53 50.28 -1.32
CA HIS A 234 -9.42 51.23 -1.39
C HIS A 234 -8.37 51.05 -0.25
N ASN A 235 -8.59 50.16 0.67
CA ASN A 235 -7.58 49.80 1.66
C ASN A 235 -6.75 48.60 1.15
N PRO A 236 -5.41 48.65 1.18
CA PRO A 236 -4.58 47.50 0.92
C PRO A 236 -4.86 46.51 2.04
N VAL A 237 -5.88 45.67 1.84
CA VAL A 237 -6.19 44.59 2.74
C VAL A 237 -5.00 43.66 2.69
N SER A 238 -4.33 43.64 3.83
CA SER A 238 -3.45 42.55 4.24
C SER A 238 -3.76 41.26 3.51
N ALA A 239 -2.70 40.67 2.99
CA ALA A 239 -2.60 39.41 2.31
C ALA A 239 -3.86 38.57 2.30
N ALA A 240 -4.37 38.32 1.10
CA ALA A 240 -5.54 37.49 0.85
C ALA A 240 -5.59 36.37 1.92
N SER A 241 -6.65 36.34 2.70
CA SER A 241 -6.83 35.29 3.70
C SER A 241 -6.84 33.97 2.96
N VAL A 242 -5.67 33.35 2.88
CA VAL A 242 -5.55 31.98 2.38
C VAL A 242 -6.47 31.18 3.28
N LYS A 243 -7.61 30.73 2.76
CA LYS A 243 -8.48 29.83 3.51
C LYS A 243 -7.62 28.64 3.88
N VAL A 244 -7.25 28.63 5.16
CA VAL A 244 -6.37 27.64 5.74
C VAL A 244 -6.97 26.27 5.44
N GLY A 245 -6.22 25.42 4.78
CA GLY A 245 -6.62 24.05 4.51
C GLY A 245 -6.79 23.25 5.79
N GLU A 246 -7.26 22.04 5.66
CA GLU A 246 -7.32 21.11 6.78
C GLU A 246 -5.93 20.51 7.04
N TYR A 247 -5.41 20.73 8.24
CA TYR A 247 -4.16 20.12 8.68
C TYR A 247 -4.44 18.78 9.35
N HIS A 248 -3.63 17.79 9.01
CA HIS A 248 -3.63 16.50 9.70
C HIS A 248 -2.28 15.79 9.57
N TRP A 249 -2.02 14.90 10.50
CA TRP A 249 -0.88 14.00 10.47
C TRP A 249 -1.24 12.78 9.62
N GLY A 250 -0.35 12.39 8.72
CA GLY A 250 -0.66 11.23 7.88
C GLY A 250 0.33 11.01 6.76
N TYR A 251 -0.22 10.43 5.70
CA TYR A 251 0.47 10.02 4.51
C TYR A 251 -0.31 10.44 3.26
N GLY A 252 0.38 10.50 2.15
CA GLY A 252 -0.21 10.50 0.83
C GLY A 252 0.05 9.15 0.16
N SER A 253 -0.96 8.59 -0.50
CA SER A 253 -0.81 7.40 -1.35
C SER A 253 -1.10 7.80 -2.78
N GLY A 254 -0.09 7.71 -3.65
CA GLY A 254 -0.22 7.88 -5.09
C GLY A 254 -0.53 6.54 -5.74
N VAL A 255 -1.49 6.51 -6.66
CA VAL A 255 -1.91 5.29 -7.35
C VAL A 255 -1.97 5.53 -8.84
N VAL A 256 -1.38 4.62 -9.60
CA VAL A 256 -1.53 4.56 -11.05
C VAL A 256 -2.54 3.50 -11.41
N VAL A 257 -3.53 3.88 -12.21
CA VAL A 257 -4.62 3.03 -12.63
C VAL A 257 -4.73 3.02 -14.15
N ALA A 258 -5.02 1.87 -14.72
CA ALA A 258 -5.45 1.73 -16.10
C ALA A 258 -6.93 1.38 -16.15
N LYS A 259 -7.68 2.03 -17.03
CA LYS A 259 -9.06 1.65 -17.35
C LYS A 259 -9.09 0.88 -18.65
N ILE A 260 -9.60 -0.33 -18.57
CA ILE A 260 -9.80 -1.19 -19.74
C ILE A 260 -11.31 -1.26 -19.99
N PRO A 261 -11.78 -0.80 -21.16
CA PRO A 261 -13.21 -0.83 -21.50
C PRO A 261 -13.78 -2.23 -21.27
N ASP A 262 -14.98 -2.32 -20.72
CA ASP A 262 -15.73 -3.53 -20.40
C ASP A 262 -15.14 -4.44 -19.31
N TYR A 263 -13.90 -4.18 -18.82
CA TYR A 263 -13.24 -4.97 -17.79
C TYR A 263 -13.02 -4.24 -16.46
N GLY A 264 -13.01 -2.90 -16.48
CA GLY A 264 -12.90 -2.10 -15.29
C GLY A 264 -11.56 -1.39 -15.12
N GLU A 265 -11.25 -1.04 -13.88
CA GLU A 265 -10.06 -0.27 -13.51
C GLU A 265 -9.09 -1.17 -12.75
N PHE A 266 -7.81 -1.12 -13.14
CA PHE A 266 -6.75 -1.95 -12.59
C PHE A 266 -5.63 -1.09 -12.03
N VAL A 267 -5.24 -1.34 -10.78
CA VAL A 267 -4.09 -0.69 -10.16
C VAL A 267 -2.80 -1.27 -10.74
N LEU A 268 -1.96 -0.41 -11.31
CA LEU A 268 -0.67 -0.77 -11.88
C LEU A 268 0.49 -0.51 -10.92
N ALA A 269 0.43 0.58 -10.18
CA ALA A 269 1.47 0.99 -9.23
C ALA A 269 0.87 1.73 -8.04
N GLU A 270 1.52 1.62 -6.90
CA GLU A 270 1.16 2.32 -5.67
C GLU A 270 2.44 2.73 -4.92
N LEU A 271 2.40 3.93 -4.34
CA LEU A 271 3.45 4.46 -3.49
C LEU A 271 2.84 5.28 -2.37
N THR A 272 3.11 4.90 -1.14
CA THR A 272 2.76 5.68 0.05
C THR A 272 3.97 6.44 0.58
N GLN A 273 3.83 7.75 0.77
CA GLN A 273 4.86 8.64 1.33
C GLN A 273 4.29 9.44 2.51
N PRO A 274 5.13 9.99 3.40
CA PRO A 274 4.68 10.95 4.42
C PRO A 274 3.95 12.14 3.79
N PHE A 275 2.98 12.71 4.51
CA PHE A 275 2.05 13.71 3.95
C PHE A 275 2.66 15.08 3.66
N ASP A 276 3.90 15.33 3.99
CA ASP A 276 4.63 16.56 3.64
C ASP A 276 5.22 16.55 2.22
N HIS A 277 5.10 15.44 1.49
CA HIS A 277 5.46 15.35 0.08
C HIS A 277 4.35 15.92 -0.81
N GLY A 278 4.73 16.71 -1.82
CA GLY A 278 3.79 17.24 -2.81
C GLY A 278 3.40 16.18 -3.85
N ASP A 279 2.20 16.28 -4.40
CA ASP A 279 1.63 15.29 -5.33
C ASP A 279 2.56 14.96 -6.51
N VAL A 280 3.19 15.97 -7.07
CA VAL A 280 4.10 15.79 -8.22
C VAL A 280 5.32 14.93 -7.92
N THR A 281 5.73 14.77 -6.66
CA THR A 281 6.86 13.91 -6.27
C THR A 281 6.58 12.42 -6.45
N TYR A 282 5.31 12.04 -6.55
CA TYR A 282 4.87 10.67 -6.82
C TYR A 282 5.08 10.25 -8.27
N PHE A 283 5.18 11.21 -9.20
CA PHE A 283 5.16 10.94 -10.62
C PHE A 283 6.26 9.94 -11.06
N PHE A 284 7.53 10.31 -10.95
CA PHE A 284 8.61 9.46 -11.45
C PHE A 284 8.70 8.09 -10.78
N PRO A 285 8.63 7.98 -9.43
CA PRO A 285 8.67 6.67 -8.78
C PRO A 285 7.53 5.75 -9.23
N LEU A 286 6.33 6.29 -9.43
CA LEU A 286 5.17 5.52 -9.88
C LEU A 286 5.28 5.16 -11.37
N MET A 287 5.82 6.05 -12.21
CA MET A 287 6.05 5.74 -13.62
C MET A 287 7.10 4.63 -13.77
N GLN A 288 8.19 4.66 -13.00
CA GLN A 288 9.19 3.59 -12.99
C GLN A 288 8.59 2.23 -12.59
N GLN A 289 7.75 2.20 -11.54
CA GLN A 289 7.05 0.98 -11.15
C GLN A 289 6.10 0.50 -12.26
N THR A 290 5.38 1.42 -12.88
CA THR A 290 4.42 1.12 -13.96
C THR A 290 5.15 0.54 -15.18
N GLU A 291 6.23 1.18 -15.63
CA GLU A 291 7.04 0.68 -16.77
C GLU A 291 7.65 -0.69 -16.44
N ALA A 292 8.19 -0.87 -15.24
CA ALA A 292 8.76 -2.16 -14.83
C ALA A 292 7.73 -3.29 -14.85
N ARG A 293 6.49 -3.02 -14.49
CA ARG A 293 5.40 -4.01 -14.46
C ARG A 293 4.77 -4.25 -15.83
N LEU A 294 4.64 -3.19 -16.63
CA LEU A 294 4.11 -3.30 -17.98
C LEU A 294 5.16 -3.79 -18.99
N GLY A 295 6.45 -3.56 -18.75
CA GLY A 295 7.52 -3.82 -19.70
C GLY A 295 7.62 -2.79 -20.82
N TYR A 296 6.80 -1.74 -20.79
CA TYR A 296 6.78 -0.63 -21.76
C TYR A 296 6.25 0.63 -21.10
N ARG A 297 6.47 1.78 -21.76
CA ARG A 297 5.96 3.08 -21.34
C ARG A 297 4.57 3.33 -21.94
N PRO A 298 3.53 3.63 -21.13
CA PRO A 298 2.21 4.05 -21.63
C PRO A 298 2.32 5.29 -22.53
N ARG A 299 1.44 5.40 -23.51
CA ARG A 299 1.42 6.54 -24.44
C ARG A 299 0.76 7.77 -23.84
N TYR A 300 -0.28 7.58 -23.06
CA TYR A 300 -1.14 8.66 -22.57
C TYR A 300 -1.25 8.60 -21.05
N GLY A 301 -1.41 9.79 -20.46
CA GLY A 301 -1.66 9.94 -19.03
C GLY A 301 -2.72 10.99 -18.76
N THR A 302 -3.60 10.72 -17.80
CA THR A 302 -4.59 11.67 -17.30
C THR A 302 -4.27 11.99 -15.84
N PHE A 303 -4.12 13.29 -15.54
CA PHE A 303 -3.68 13.79 -14.25
C PHE A 303 -4.49 15.02 -13.86
N ASP A 304 -4.55 15.29 -12.56
CA ASP A 304 -5.11 16.55 -12.09
C ASP A 304 -4.09 17.72 -12.24
N ALA A 305 -4.54 18.94 -11.89
CA ALA A 305 -3.71 20.13 -12.00
C ALA A 305 -2.49 20.15 -11.06
N ALA A 306 -2.39 19.26 -10.09
CA ALA A 306 -1.22 19.14 -9.23
C ALA A 306 0.00 18.58 -9.96
N PHE A 307 -0.24 17.89 -11.08
CA PHE A 307 0.81 17.33 -11.96
C PHE A 307 1.10 18.22 -13.18
N ASP A 308 0.63 19.47 -13.22
CA ASP A 308 0.92 20.41 -14.30
C ASP A 308 2.38 20.90 -14.24
N ALA A 309 3.29 20.06 -14.74
CA ALA A 309 4.72 20.31 -14.77
C ALA A 309 5.32 19.86 -16.11
N TRP A 310 6.29 20.64 -16.64
CA TRP A 310 6.89 20.40 -17.96
C TRP A 310 7.49 18.98 -18.11
N TYR A 311 8.08 18.42 -17.05
CA TYR A 311 8.68 17.07 -17.07
C TYR A 311 7.65 15.95 -17.12
N VAL A 312 6.41 16.19 -16.65
CA VAL A 312 5.28 15.27 -16.84
C VAL A 312 4.92 15.21 -18.32
N TYR A 313 4.85 16.37 -18.97
CA TYR A 313 4.61 16.46 -20.42
C TYR A 313 5.76 15.83 -21.22
N ALA A 314 7.01 16.15 -20.86
CA ALA A 314 8.20 15.59 -21.51
C ALA A 314 8.26 14.05 -21.40
N TYR A 315 7.78 13.47 -20.31
CA TYR A 315 7.73 12.02 -20.16
C TYR A 315 6.86 11.34 -21.21
N PHE A 316 5.70 11.92 -21.56
CA PHE A 316 4.79 11.37 -22.57
C PHE A 316 5.11 11.81 -24.00
N TYR A 317 5.92 12.86 -24.15
CA TYR A 317 6.34 13.31 -25.48
C TYR A 317 7.25 12.27 -26.15
N ARG A 318 6.91 11.93 -27.40
CA ARG A 318 7.73 11.07 -28.25
C ARG A 318 8.05 11.84 -29.53
N GLU A 319 9.34 12.00 -29.78
CA GLU A 319 9.80 12.58 -31.03
C GLU A 319 9.33 11.69 -32.19
N ASN A 320 8.73 12.26 -33.20
CA ASN A 320 8.15 11.57 -34.36
C ASN A 320 6.81 10.82 -34.15
N ASP A 321 6.13 10.96 -33.02
CA ASP A 321 4.77 10.45 -32.85
C ASP A 321 3.78 11.62 -32.74
N PRO A 322 3.05 12.00 -33.83
CA PRO A 322 2.11 13.12 -33.78
C PRO A 322 0.94 12.90 -32.81
N SER A 323 0.68 11.66 -32.40
CA SER A 323 -0.39 11.35 -31.43
C SER A 323 0.02 11.69 -29.99
N THR A 324 1.31 11.89 -29.70
CA THR A 324 1.81 12.23 -28.37
C THR A 324 1.81 13.73 -28.09
N ALA A 325 1.27 14.51 -28.99
CA ALA A 325 1.38 15.96 -29.00
C ALA A 325 0.49 16.67 -27.98
N LEU A 326 0.08 16.10 -26.89
CA LEU A 326 -0.39 16.81 -25.67
C LEU A 326 -1.02 15.80 -24.69
N PRO A 327 -0.60 15.75 -23.43
CA PRO A 327 -1.42 15.12 -22.42
C PRO A 327 -2.75 15.88 -22.32
N LEU A 328 -3.85 15.15 -22.26
CA LEU A 328 -5.19 15.70 -22.05
C LEU A 328 -5.27 16.27 -20.62
N CYS A 329 -4.69 17.46 -20.41
CA CYS A 329 -5.00 18.24 -19.23
C CYS A 329 -6.27 19.03 -19.56
N PRO A 330 -7.40 18.84 -18.87
CA PRO A 330 -8.68 19.45 -19.22
C PRO A 330 -8.77 20.95 -18.89
N PHE A 331 -7.67 21.59 -18.43
CA PHE A 331 -7.69 22.99 -18.06
C PHE A 331 -6.83 23.86 -18.99
N PRO A 332 -7.39 24.97 -19.49
CA PRO A 332 -6.63 25.90 -20.30
C PRO A 332 -5.47 26.48 -19.47
N ARG A 333 -4.27 26.49 -20.06
CA ARG A 333 -3.09 27.17 -19.51
C ARG A 333 -3.49 28.57 -19.04
N LYS A 334 -3.29 28.88 -17.77
CA LYS A 334 -3.18 30.27 -17.36
C LYS A 334 -1.96 30.83 -18.07
N ALA A 335 -2.18 31.70 -19.03
CA ALA A 335 -1.12 32.50 -19.60
C ALA A 335 -0.43 33.22 -18.45
N THR A 336 0.75 32.77 -18.05
CA THR A 336 1.65 33.58 -17.24
C THR A 336 2.15 34.67 -18.18
N THR A 337 1.47 35.79 -18.21
CA THR A 337 2.01 37.04 -18.73
C THR A 337 3.22 37.36 -17.85
N ARG A 338 4.42 36.98 -18.30
CA ARG A 338 5.64 37.62 -17.80
C ARG A 338 5.46 39.11 -18.09
N PRO A 339 5.59 40.00 -17.12
CA PRO A 339 5.70 41.42 -17.42
C PRO A 339 6.94 41.57 -18.31
N SER A 340 6.74 42.12 -19.49
CA SER A 340 7.83 42.46 -20.38
C SER A 340 8.73 43.49 -19.68
N ASN A 341 9.99 43.17 -19.51
CA ASN A 341 11.00 44.06 -18.91
C ASN A 341 11.42 45.20 -19.82
N ASP A 342 10.56 45.59 -20.78
CA ASP A 342 10.89 46.64 -21.77
C ASP A 342 10.57 48.07 -21.32
N SER A 343 10.22 48.34 -20.07
CA SER A 343 9.91 49.71 -19.60
C SER A 343 11.01 50.36 -18.74
N LEU A 344 12.21 49.77 -18.60
CA LEU A 344 13.30 50.32 -17.76
C LEU A 344 14.42 50.99 -18.49
N HIS A 345 14.30 51.30 -19.82
CA HIS A 345 15.33 51.98 -20.57
C HIS A 345 14.86 53.25 -21.31
N ARG A 346 14.04 54.11 -20.68
CA ARG A 346 13.79 55.48 -21.18
C ARG A 346 13.48 56.44 -20.04
N GLN A 347 14.46 56.75 -19.20
CA GLN A 347 14.52 58.05 -18.49
C GLN A 347 15.94 58.26 -17.97
N GLY A 348 16.75 58.86 -18.78
CA GLY A 348 18.11 59.24 -18.42
C GLY A 348 18.74 60.19 -19.46
N SER A 349 18.14 61.32 -19.69
CA SER A 349 18.88 62.48 -20.22
C SER A 349 17.94 63.72 -20.18
N ARG A 350 17.94 64.44 -19.07
CA ARG A 350 17.62 65.87 -19.07
C ARG A 350 18.72 66.59 -18.32
N SER A 351 19.40 67.38 -19.12
CA SER A 351 20.43 68.36 -18.81
C SER A 351 19.98 69.36 -17.75
N ALA A 352 20.87 69.67 -16.82
CA ALA A 352 20.78 70.76 -15.89
C ALA A 352 21.05 72.09 -16.62
N PRO A 353 20.36 73.20 -16.37
CA PRO A 353 20.81 74.53 -16.72
C PRO A 353 21.73 75.09 -15.63
N ARG A 354 22.78 75.75 -16.07
CA ARG A 354 23.63 76.63 -15.28
C ARG A 354 22.89 77.91 -14.94
N ALA A 355 22.95 78.38 -13.72
CA ALA A 355 23.30 79.70 -13.26
C ALA A 355 23.44 79.68 -11.72
#